data_689ecf6127e8a66bbb29d79473302d1e
#
_entry.id   689ecf6127e8a66bbb29d79473302d1e
#
_cell.length_a   1.000
_cell.length_b   1.000
_cell.length_c   1.000
_cell.angle_alpha   90.00
_cell.angle_beta   90.00
_cell.angle_gamma   90.00
#
_symmetry.space_group_name_H-M   'P 1'
#
loop_
_entity.id
_entity.type
_entity.pdbx_description
1 polymer ?
#
loop_
_entity_poly.entity_id
_entity_poly.type
_entity_poly.pdbx_seq_one_letter_code
_entity_poly.pdbx_strand_id
1 'polypeptide(L)'
;MKMTKIAGIFAGLALISSSAFAFNVNDVVTQLNDSADKISGGFDDFAEQLSFSVPQAATQQNVWADAYIGQLLAVPPNLGAGINAGFTHIDTSGLKDAVEALGLDDIDIKSNYYLPVFTADLRLGGVLLPFDVDVAVIKTGKMSTSNFGADLDFDLLTFGMDVRYALHKGGLIMPKISVGAGYFYNQGTFGISSDYASANVEYKVHTLYAQAQVSKTFLFITPFVGVRGLVSKSDNTWDWSYNQTYASKVETAASAANKTVKTKDSGEYKTDSFDFNAIQPQIFAGVGLKFLVVDFTMSVTADLRHITDNGLWSGAASLRLSL
;
A
#
# COMPACT_ATOMS: atom_id res chain seq x y z
N MET A 1 1.22 -24.98 -22.58
CA MET A 1 0.06 -24.58 -21.79
C MET A 1 -0.03 -25.57 -20.63
N LYS A 2 0.48 -25.21 -19.44
CA LYS A 2 0.30 -26.03 -18.23
C LYS A 2 -1.15 -25.78 -17.78
N MET A 3 -2.00 -26.81 -17.83
CA MET A 3 -3.33 -26.72 -17.21
C MET A 3 -3.11 -26.45 -15.71
N THR A 4 -3.65 -25.36 -15.20
CA THR A 4 -3.67 -25.07 -13.77
C THR A 4 -4.32 -26.22 -13.01
N LYS A 5 -3.88 -26.49 -11.77
CA LYS A 5 -4.47 -27.58 -10.95
C LYS A 5 -5.99 -27.45 -10.85
N ILE A 6 -6.49 -26.22 -10.73
CA ILE A 6 -7.93 -25.94 -10.66
C ILE A 6 -8.62 -26.13 -12.01
N ALA A 7 -8.03 -25.70 -13.12
CA ALA A 7 -8.55 -26.03 -14.46
C ALA A 7 -8.58 -27.55 -14.71
N GLY A 8 -7.60 -28.27 -14.16
CA GLY A 8 -7.61 -29.76 -14.14
C GLY A 8 -8.74 -30.36 -13.31
N ILE A 9 -9.04 -29.77 -12.15
CA ILE A 9 -10.17 -30.17 -11.29
C ILE A 9 -11.50 -29.86 -11.99
N PHE A 10 -11.67 -28.69 -12.58
CA PHE A 10 -12.88 -28.35 -13.35
C PHE A 10 -13.06 -29.19 -14.62
N ALA A 11 -11.95 -29.48 -15.31
CA ALA A 11 -12.00 -30.42 -16.45
C ALA A 11 -12.37 -31.84 -15.99
N GLY A 12 -11.88 -32.29 -14.83
CA GLY A 12 -12.25 -33.53 -14.19
C GLY A 12 -13.73 -33.58 -13.84
N LEU A 13 -14.29 -32.53 -13.28
CA LEU A 13 -15.71 -32.37 -12.95
C LEU A 13 -16.61 -32.36 -14.21
N ALA A 14 -16.16 -31.78 -15.31
CA ALA A 14 -16.89 -31.83 -16.58
C ALA A 14 -16.96 -33.26 -17.17
N LEU A 15 -16.03 -34.13 -16.82
CA LEU A 15 -15.99 -35.53 -17.24
C LEU A 15 -16.83 -36.45 -16.34
N ILE A 16 -17.26 -36.01 -15.15
CA ILE A 16 -18.12 -36.79 -14.25
C ILE A 16 -19.51 -37.06 -14.86
N SER A 17 -19.95 -36.23 -15.81
CA SER A 17 -21.20 -36.45 -16.56
C SER A 17 -21.12 -37.63 -17.58
N SER A 18 -19.92 -38.12 -17.84
CA SER A 18 -19.70 -39.31 -18.69
C SER A 18 -19.18 -40.46 -17.80
N SER A 19 -19.97 -41.47 -17.63
CA SER A 19 -19.86 -42.65 -16.73
C SER A 19 -18.58 -43.51 -16.83
N ALA A 20 -17.42 -42.96 -17.18
CA ALA A 20 -16.22 -43.76 -17.49
C ALA A 20 -15.02 -43.59 -16.54
N PHE A 21 -15.06 -42.66 -15.57
CA PHE A 21 -13.98 -42.50 -14.60
C PHE A 21 -14.52 -42.44 -13.18
N ALA A 22 -14.05 -43.37 -12.31
CA ALA A 22 -14.33 -43.37 -10.88
C ALA A 22 -13.57 -42.18 -10.17
N PHE A 23 -14.00 -40.96 -10.47
CA PHE A 23 -13.53 -39.80 -9.73
C PHE A 23 -14.23 -39.77 -8.37
N ASN A 24 -13.47 -39.77 -7.28
CA ASN A 24 -14.05 -39.67 -5.95
C ASN A 24 -14.47 -38.21 -5.70
N VAL A 25 -15.77 -37.91 -5.82
CA VAL A 25 -16.34 -36.60 -5.60
C VAL A 25 -15.96 -36.02 -4.22
N ASN A 26 -15.81 -36.92 -3.21
CA ASN A 26 -15.41 -36.49 -1.88
C ASN A 26 -14.00 -35.86 -1.87
N ASP A 27 -13.04 -36.46 -2.58
CA ASP A 27 -11.67 -35.98 -2.64
C ASP A 27 -11.61 -34.64 -3.38
N VAL A 28 -12.40 -34.47 -4.44
CA VAL A 28 -12.51 -33.22 -5.19
C VAL A 28 -13.10 -32.10 -4.34
N VAL A 29 -14.20 -32.36 -3.62
CA VAL A 29 -14.84 -31.36 -2.74
C VAL A 29 -13.90 -30.98 -1.60
N THR A 30 -13.17 -31.92 -1.01
CA THR A 30 -12.19 -31.65 0.02
C THR A 30 -11.07 -30.73 -0.52
N GLN A 31 -10.50 -31.08 -1.69
CA GLN A 31 -9.45 -30.25 -2.31
C GLN A 31 -9.92 -28.80 -2.64
N LEU A 32 -11.18 -28.67 -3.10
CA LEU A 32 -11.75 -27.34 -3.39
C LEU A 32 -11.96 -26.52 -2.13
N ASN A 33 -12.44 -27.13 -1.05
CA ASN A 33 -12.59 -26.43 0.23
C ASN A 33 -11.22 -26.05 0.84
N ASP A 34 -10.24 -26.97 0.78
CA ASP A 34 -8.87 -26.67 1.21
C ASP A 34 -8.25 -25.51 0.39
N SER A 35 -8.56 -25.47 -0.92
CA SER A 35 -8.13 -24.33 -1.77
C SER A 35 -8.85 -23.05 -1.39
N ALA A 36 -10.17 -23.10 -1.14
CA ALA A 36 -10.96 -21.96 -0.71
C ALA A 36 -10.46 -21.37 0.62
N ASP A 37 -10.10 -22.21 1.57
CA ASP A 37 -9.53 -21.77 2.85
C ASP A 37 -8.14 -21.15 2.69
N LYS A 38 -7.31 -21.68 1.78
CA LYS A 38 -6.01 -21.05 1.43
C LYS A 38 -6.19 -19.69 0.76
N ILE A 39 -7.16 -19.56 -0.15
CA ILE A 39 -7.48 -18.29 -0.80
C ILE A 39 -7.88 -17.26 0.25
N SER A 40 -8.85 -17.61 1.11
CA SER A 40 -9.33 -16.71 2.16
C SER A 40 -8.23 -16.33 3.13
N GLY A 41 -7.43 -17.30 3.62
CA GLY A 41 -6.31 -17.03 4.52
C GLY A 41 -5.24 -16.13 3.90
N GLY A 42 -4.90 -16.33 2.62
CA GLY A 42 -3.95 -15.47 1.93
C GLY A 42 -4.44 -14.04 1.72
N PHE A 43 -5.74 -13.83 1.51
CA PHE A 43 -6.33 -12.49 1.46
C PHE A 43 -6.43 -11.85 2.85
N ASP A 44 -6.70 -12.60 3.91
CA ASP A 44 -6.65 -12.11 5.29
C ASP A 44 -5.25 -11.60 5.64
N ASP A 45 -4.21 -12.40 5.35
CA ASP A 45 -2.81 -12.03 5.58
C ASP A 45 -2.45 -10.76 4.79
N PHE A 46 -2.87 -10.66 3.53
CA PHE A 46 -2.59 -9.48 2.70
C PHE A 46 -3.34 -8.23 3.21
N ALA A 47 -4.60 -8.37 3.64
CA ALA A 47 -5.36 -7.28 4.22
C ALA A 47 -4.73 -6.76 5.54
N GLU A 48 -4.17 -7.65 6.35
CA GLU A 48 -3.38 -7.29 7.52
C GLU A 48 -2.11 -6.55 7.12
N GLN A 49 -1.36 -7.02 6.12
CA GLN A 49 -0.16 -6.36 5.60
C GLN A 49 -0.44 -4.93 5.14
N LEU A 50 -1.55 -4.68 4.49
CA LEU A 50 -1.96 -3.33 4.08
C LEU A 50 -2.18 -2.39 5.27
N SER A 51 -2.56 -2.91 6.43
CA SER A 51 -2.87 -2.10 7.62
C SER A 51 -1.65 -1.33 8.17
N PHE A 52 -0.43 -1.81 7.93
CA PHE A 52 0.81 -1.13 8.32
C PHE A 52 1.69 -0.70 7.14
N SER A 53 1.57 -1.34 5.99
CA SER A 53 2.32 -0.94 4.79
C SER A 53 1.79 0.34 4.15
N VAL A 54 0.46 0.53 4.13
CA VAL A 54 -0.17 1.75 3.61
C VAL A 54 0.18 2.98 4.47
N PRO A 55 0.13 2.94 5.82
CA PRO A 55 0.66 4.03 6.66
C PRO A 55 2.13 4.35 6.39
N GLN A 56 2.98 3.34 6.21
CA GLN A 56 4.38 3.52 5.83
C GLN A 56 4.50 4.22 4.47
N ALA A 57 3.74 3.79 3.47
CA ALA A 57 3.72 4.39 2.14
C ALA A 57 3.23 5.85 2.18
N ALA A 58 2.23 6.13 3.01
CA ALA A 58 1.68 7.47 3.20
C ALA A 58 2.75 8.50 3.61
N THR A 59 3.72 8.09 4.43
CA THR A 59 4.78 8.99 4.89
C THR A 59 5.76 9.42 3.79
N GLN A 60 5.72 8.76 2.64
CA GLN A 60 6.54 9.10 1.48
C GLN A 60 5.91 10.19 0.60
N GLN A 61 4.71 10.67 0.94
CA GLN A 61 3.94 11.60 0.12
C GLN A 61 4.42 13.05 0.19
N ASN A 62 5.08 13.43 1.28
CA ASN A 62 5.48 14.81 1.54
C ASN A 62 6.89 14.93 2.13
N VAL A 63 7.86 14.25 1.53
CA VAL A 63 9.25 14.26 1.99
C VAL A 63 9.94 15.56 1.58
N TRP A 64 10.37 16.35 2.57
CA TRP A 64 11.12 17.59 2.41
C TRP A 64 12.45 17.52 3.15
N ALA A 65 13.53 17.95 2.48
CA ALA A 65 14.86 17.99 3.10
C ALA A 65 14.93 19.04 4.20
N ASP A 66 14.37 20.22 3.94
CA ASP A 66 14.35 21.29 4.94
C ASP A 66 13.37 21.01 6.08
N ALA A 67 13.88 20.91 7.30
CA ALA A 67 13.06 20.75 8.50
C ALA A 67 12.10 21.95 8.69
N TYR A 68 12.49 23.13 8.19
CA TYR A 68 11.68 24.34 8.19
C TYR A 68 12.02 25.19 6.97
N ILE A 69 11.01 25.60 6.19
CA ILE A 69 11.24 26.36 4.96
C ILE A 69 11.32 27.87 5.15
N GLY A 70 10.80 28.42 6.24
CA GLY A 70 10.78 29.85 6.51
C GLY A 70 9.37 30.41 6.67
N GLN A 71 9.23 31.74 6.69
CA GLN A 71 7.95 32.42 6.82
C GLN A 71 7.44 32.91 5.46
N LEU A 72 6.14 32.80 5.23
CA LEU A 72 5.50 33.19 3.97
C LEU A 72 5.65 34.69 3.65
N LEU A 73 5.62 35.54 4.68
CA LEU A 73 5.78 37.00 4.52
C LEU A 73 7.25 37.48 4.42
N ALA A 74 8.20 36.54 4.32
CA ALA A 74 9.58 36.90 3.99
C ALA A 74 9.69 37.40 2.54
N VAL A 75 10.81 38.02 2.20
CA VAL A 75 11.12 38.47 0.85
C VAL A 75 12.43 37.80 0.40
N PRO A 76 12.38 36.82 -0.53
CA PRO A 76 11.21 36.25 -1.17
C PRO A 76 10.31 35.44 -0.19
N PRO A 77 9.05 35.18 -0.53
CA PRO A 77 8.16 34.36 0.28
C PRO A 77 8.63 32.91 0.30
N ASN A 78 8.50 32.24 1.46
CA ASN A 78 8.88 30.84 1.57
C ASN A 78 7.67 29.94 1.26
N LEU A 79 7.65 29.40 0.07
CA LEU A 79 6.68 28.43 -0.41
C LEU A 79 7.34 27.48 -1.41
N GLY A 80 6.77 26.31 -1.58
CA GLY A 80 7.25 25.35 -2.58
C GLY A 80 6.14 24.41 -3.00
N ALA A 81 6.19 24.00 -4.26
CA ALA A 81 5.27 23.03 -4.83
C ALA A 81 6.00 22.07 -5.76
N GLY A 82 5.53 20.85 -5.85
CA GLY A 82 6.16 19.87 -6.72
C GLY A 82 5.47 18.53 -6.78
N ILE A 83 6.25 17.56 -7.21
CA ILE A 83 5.83 16.17 -7.33
C ILE A 83 6.74 15.29 -6.49
N ASN A 84 6.17 14.25 -5.95
CA ASN A 84 6.87 13.25 -5.16
C ASN A 84 6.55 11.86 -5.69
N ALA A 85 7.57 11.02 -5.80
CA ALA A 85 7.47 9.62 -6.14
C ALA A 85 8.15 8.80 -5.05
N GLY A 86 7.47 7.81 -4.54
CA GLY A 86 7.99 6.91 -3.52
C GLY A 86 7.60 5.47 -3.77
N PHE A 87 8.19 4.60 -3.01
CA PHE A 87 7.83 3.20 -2.96
C PHE A 87 7.98 2.66 -1.55
N THR A 88 7.19 1.67 -1.23
CA THR A 88 7.24 0.93 0.04
C THR A 88 7.36 -0.55 -0.27
N HIS A 89 8.38 -1.20 0.28
CA HIS A 89 8.51 -2.65 0.23
C HIS A 89 7.38 -3.27 1.03
N ILE A 90 6.69 -4.24 0.46
CA ILE A 90 5.54 -4.94 1.06
C ILE A 90 5.69 -6.44 0.85
N ASP A 91 5.44 -7.22 1.88
CA ASP A 91 5.29 -8.67 1.78
C ASP A 91 3.93 -8.99 1.13
N THR A 92 3.97 -9.73 0.05
CA THR A 92 2.80 -10.15 -0.73
C THR A 92 2.70 -11.67 -0.81
N SER A 93 3.35 -12.39 0.10
CA SER A 93 3.31 -13.87 0.12
C SER A 93 1.88 -14.39 0.28
N GLY A 94 1.08 -13.80 1.17
CA GLY A 94 -0.34 -14.15 1.32
C GLY A 94 -1.13 -13.94 0.03
N LEU A 95 -0.97 -12.79 -0.64
CA LEU A 95 -1.61 -12.53 -1.93
C LEU A 95 -1.17 -13.54 -3.00
N LYS A 96 0.11 -13.87 -3.04
CA LYS A 96 0.64 -14.88 -3.95
C LYS A 96 -0.02 -16.24 -3.72
N ASP A 97 -0.07 -16.70 -2.48
CA ASP A 97 -0.66 -18.00 -2.11
C ASP A 97 -2.16 -18.03 -2.45
N ALA A 98 -2.88 -16.93 -2.22
CA ALA A 98 -4.29 -16.80 -2.59
C ALA A 98 -4.49 -16.89 -4.11
N VAL A 99 -3.70 -16.18 -4.90
CA VAL A 99 -3.81 -16.12 -6.37
C VAL A 99 -3.41 -17.45 -7.00
N GLU A 100 -2.37 -18.11 -6.49
CA GLU A 100 -2.00 -19.49 -6.90
C GLU A 100 -3.12 -20.48 -6.56
N ALA A 101 -3.72 -20.37 -5.38
CA ALA A 101 -4.84 -21.22 -4.96
C ALA A 101 -6.13 -20.95 -5.77
N LEU A 102 -6.32 -19.73 -6.31
CA LEU A 102 -7.38 -19.40 -7.27
C LEU A 102 -7.14 -20.03 -8.66
N GLY A 103 -5.95 -20.61 -8.89
CA GLY A 103 -5.59 -21.20 -10.17
C GLY A 103 -5.17 -20.19 -11.21
N LEU A 104 -4.70 -19.05 -10.79
CA LEU A 104 -4.15 -17.98 -11.62
C LEU A 104 -2.60 -18.08 -11.68
N ASP A 105 -2.06 -19.31 -11.77
CA ASP A 105 -0.61 -19.59 -11.74
C ASP A 105 0.17 -18.94 -12.89
N ASP A 106 -0.52 -18.50 -13.94
CA ASP A 106 0.10 -17.76 -15.06
C ASP A 106 0.43 -16.31 -14.69
N ILE A 107 -0.08 -15.83 -13.55
CA ILE A 107 0.24 -14.50 -13.02
C ILE A 107 1.42 -14.64 -12.05
N ASP A 108 2.59 -14.17 -12.47
CA ASP A 108 3.81 -14.21 -11.65
C ASP A 108 3.73 -13.14 -10.53
N ILE A 109 3.00 -13.45 -9.45
CA ILE A 109 3.03 -12.65 -8.22
C ILE A 109 4.23 -13.09 -7.38
N LYS A 110 5.13 -12.16 -7.14
CA LYS A 110 6.28 -12.38 -6.25
C LYS A 110 5.85 -12.25 -4.79
N SER A 111 6.57 -12.89 -3.88
CA SER A 111 6.34 -12.77 -2.44
C SER A 111 6.64 -11.38 -1.87
N ASN A 112 7.31 -10.53 -2.64
CA ASN A 112 7.66 -9.17 -2.27
C ASN A 112 7.42 -8.24 -3.44
N TYR A 113 6.74 -7.13 -3.16
CA TYR A 113 6.49 -6.07 -4.13
C TYR A 113 6.86 -4.69 -3.57
N TYR A 114 6.78 -3.70 -4.43
CA TYR A 114 6.94 -2.29 -4.07
C TYR A 114 5.63 -1.57 -4.36
N LEU A 115 4.94 -1.14 -3.28
CA LEU A 115 3.75 -0.30 -3.39
C LEU A 115 4.20 1.12 -3.81
N PRO A 116 3.88 1.58 -5.02
CA PRO A 116 4.27 2.90 -5.48
C PRO A 116 3.39 3.98 -4.87
N VAL A 117 3.97 5.15 -4.64
CA VAL A 117 3.28 6.36 -4.20
C VAL A 117 3.68 7.50 -5.10
N PHE A 118 2.69 8.23 -5.59
CA PHE A 118 2.90 9.46 -6.36
C PHE A 118 2.00 10.54 -5.78
N THR A 119 2.52 11.76 -5.60
CA THR A 119 1.74 12.90 -5.11
C THR A 119 2.21 14.21 -5.74
N ALA A 120 1.30 15.16 -5.82
CA ALA A 120 1.64 16.56 -5.93
C ALA A 120 1.54 17.16 -4.53
N ASP A 121 2.51 17.99 -4.15
CA ASP A 121 2.54 18.64 -2.84
C ASP A 121 2.73 20.15 -2.94
N LEU A 122 2.21 20.85 -1.92
CA LEU A 122 2.34 22.28 -1.73
C LEU A 122 2.68 22.55 -0.27
N ARG A 123 3.80 23.22 -0.01
CA ARG A 123 4.23 23.64 1.33
C ARG A 123 4.29 25.15 1.42
N LEU A 124 3.68 25.69 2.47
CA LEU A 124 3.59 27.12 2.72
C LEU A 124 4.21 27.44 4.08
N GLY A 125 5.08 28.44 4.12
CA GLY A 125 5.60 28.99 5.37
C GLY A 125 4.51 29.71 6.17
N GLY A 126 4.64 29.72 7.49
CA GLY A 126 3.71 30.42 8.37
C GLY A 126 3.78 31.95 8.23
N VAL A 127 2.69 32.62 8.56
CA VAL A 127 2.59 34.09 8.44
C VAL A 127 3.30 34.80 9.59
N LEU A 128 3.02 34.43 10.84
CA LEU A 128 3.53 35.08 12.04
C LEU A 128 4.42 34.14 12.87
N LEU A 129 4.03 32.93 13.05
CA LEU A 129 4.75 31.94 13.85
C LEU A 129 5.69 31.10 12.97
N PRO A 130 6.76 30.53 13.54
CA PRO A 130 7.70 29.70 12.81
C PRO A 130 7.16 28.29 12.57
N PHE A 131 6.05 28.20 11.87
CA PHE A 131 5.49 26.94 11.39
C PHE A 131 5.42 26.93 9.86
N ASP A 132 5.26 25.79 9.28
CA ASP A 132 4.88 25.60 7.89
C ASP A 132 3.81 24.50 7.78
N VAL A 133 3.05 24.55 6.71
CA VAL A 133 1.97 23.62 6.41
C VAL A 133 2.24 23.01 5.05
N ASP A 134 2.08 21.70 4.95
CA ASP A 134 2.20 20.94 3.71
C ASP A 134 0.88 20.22 3.42
N VAL A 135 0.51 20.17 2.14
CA VAL A 135 -0.63 19.42 1.63
C VAL A 135 -0.17 18.60 0.44
N ALA A 136 -0.44 17.32 0.46
CA ALA A 136 -0.13 16.39 -0.62
C ALA A 136 -1.39 15.67 -1.10
N VAL A 137 -1.55 15.53 -2.41
CA VAL A 137 -2.72 14.87 -2.99
C VAL A 137 -2.38 14.16 -4.29
N ILE A 138 -3.01 13.02 -4.50
CA ILE A 138 -3.18 12.39 -5.81
C ILE A 138 -4.50 11.61 -5.86
N LYS A 139 -5.07 11.57 -7.04
CA LYS A 139 -6.13 10.65 -7.40
C LYS A 139 -5.81 10.06 -8.77
N THR A 140 -5.63 8.74 -8.84
CA THR A 140 -5.63 8.04 -10.12
C THR A 140 -7.09 7.78 -10.53
N GLY A 141 -7.38 7.76 -11.82
CA GLY A 141 -8.62 7.15 -12.28
C GLY A 141 -8.49 5.63 -12.27
N LYS A 142 -9.60 4.94 -12.51
CA LYS A 142 -9.57 3.48 -12.70
C LYS A 142 -8.62 3.14 -13.85
N MET A 143 -7.59 2.38 -13.53
CA MET A 143 -6.58 1.91 -14.48
C MET A 143 -6.74 0.41 -14.61
N SER A 144 -6.80 -0.07 -15.85
CA SER A 144 -6.92 -1.49 -16.15
C SER A 144 -5.78 -1.91 -17.08
N THR A 145 -5.21 -3.05 -16.80
CA THR A 145 -4.21 -3.66 -17.67
C THR A 145 -4.49 -5.15 -17.82
N SER A 146 -4.38 -5.66 -19.04
CA SER A 146 -4.56 -7.08 -19.34
C SER A 146 -3.21 -7.71 -19.61
N ASN A 147 -2.79 -8.63 -18.75
CA ASN A 147 -1.54 -9.37 -18.89
C ASN A 147 -1.75 -10.85 -18.60
N PHE A 148 -1.20 -11.72 -19.45
CA PHE A 148 -1.13 -13.18 -19.21
C PHE A 148 -2.47 -13.87 -18.90
N GLY A 149 -3.59 -13.37 -19.46
CA GLY A 149 -4.89 -14.02 -19.30
C GLY A 149 -5.68 -13.57 -18.06
N ALA A 150 -5.25 -12.49 -17.42
CA ALA A 150 -6.02 -11.82 -16.38
C ALA A 150 -6.07 -10.32 -16.58
N ASP A 151 -7.15 -9.70 -16.15
CA ASP A 151 -7.34 -8.27 -16.07
C ASP A 151 -7.01 -7.79 -14.65
N LEU A 152 -6.15 -6.79 -14.55
CA LEU A 152 -5.76 -6.14 -13.31
C LEU A 152 -6.34 -4.73 -13.29
N ASP A 153 -7.14 -4.44 -12.29
CA ASP A 153 -7.76 -3.14 -12.06
C ASP A 153 -7.19 -2.49 -10.81
N PHE A 154 -6.90 -1.20 -10.86
CA PHE A 154 -6.55 -0.44 -9.67
C PHE A 154 -7.03 1.01 -9.73
N ASP A 155 -7.41 1.54 -8.58
CA ASP A 155 -7.77 2.94 -8.34
C ASP A 155 -7.19 3.37 -6.99
N LEU A 156 -6.57 4.54 -6.94
CA LEU A 156 -5.91 5.06 -5.75
C LEU A 156 -6.30 6.51 -5.50
N LEU A 157 -6.63 6.81 -4.25
CA LEU A 157 -6.79 8.17 -3.74
C LEU A 157 -5.90 8.35 -2.52
N THR A 158 -5.12 9.41 -2.53
CA THR A 158 -4.26 9.79 -1.43
C THR A 158 -4.44 11.27 -1.14
N PHE A 159 -4.63 11.60 0.12
CA PHE A 159 -4.63 12.97 0.64
C PHE A 159 -3.81 13.02 1.92
N GLY A 160 -2.93 14.00 2.03
CA GLY A 160 -2.12 14.22 3.23
C GLY A 160 -2.00 15.69 3.57
N MET A 161 -1.88 15.98 4.85
CA MET A 161 -1.53 17.30 5.35
C MET A 161 -0.66 17.18 6.59
N ASP A 162 0.30 18.10 6.72
CA ASP A 162 1.08 18.23 7.95
C ASP A 162 1.32 19.68 8.34
N VAL A 163 1.64 19.86 9.61
CA VAL A 163 2.09 21.13 10.17
C VAL A 163 3.37 20.86 10.91
N ARG A 164 4.39 21.70 10.66
CA ARG A 164 5.69 21.65 11.33
C ARG A 164 5.98 22.96 12.02
N TYR A 165 6.50 22.87 13.23
CA TYR A 165 6.92 24.01 14.03
C TYR A 165 8.45 23.99 14.18
N ALA A 166 9.11 25.09 13.84
CA ALA A 166 10.55 25.21 14.00
C ALA A 166 10.90 25.48 15.46
N LEU A 167 11.48 24.49 16.13
CA LEU A 167 12.14 24.67 17.42
C LEU A 167 13.42 25.50 17.27
N HIS A 168 14.13 25.30 16.17
CA HIS A 168 15.29 26.08 15.78
C HIS A 168 15.28 26.36 14.27
N LYS A 169 15.33 27.64 13.92
CA LYS A 169 15.21 28.10 12.51
C LYS A 169 16.48 27.88 11.68
N GLY A 170 17.53 27.36 12.31
CA GLY A 170 18.84 27.22 11.67
C GLY A 170 19.66 28.49 11.70
N GLY A 171 20.89 28.41 11.23
CA GLY A 171 21.84 29.51 11.14
C GLY A 171 23.12 29.03 10.47
N LEU A 172 24.18 29.86 10.52
CA LEU A 172 25.44 29.50 9.87
C LEU A 172 26.05 28.20 10.44
N ILE A 173 25.98 28.01 11.76
CA ILE A 173 26.54 26.84 12.46
C ILE A 173 25.43 25.86 12.87
N MET A 174 24.31 26.36 13.37
CA MET A 174 23.24 25.56 13.95
C MET A 174 22.33 24.97 12.88
N PRO A 175 21.86 23.70 13.04
CA PRO A 175 20.90 23.07 12.14
C PRO A 175 19.50 23.67 12.33
N LYS A 176 18.63 23.46 11.36
CA LYS A 176 17.18 23.60 11.52
C LYS A 176 16.65 22.39 12.29
N ILE A 177 15.78 22.61 13.25
CA ILE A 177 15.12 21.56 14.05
C ILE A 177 13.63 21.86 14.06
N SER A 178 12.81 20.89 13.69
CA SER A 178 11.36 21.01 13.75
C SER A 178 10.72 19.81 14.41
N VAL A 179 9.55 20.04 14.96
CA VAL A 179 8.58 19.01 15.34
C VAL A 179 7.31 19.23 14.53
N GLY A 180 6.59 18.19 14.23
CA GLY A 180 5.39 18.29 13.43
C GLY A 180 4.41 17.16 13.71
N ALA A 181 3.20 17.34 13.22
CA ALA A 181 2.15 16.34 13.23
C ALA A 181 1.37 16.43 11.91
N GLY A 182 0.82 15.32 11.48
CA GLY A 182 0.07 15.30 10.25
C GLY A 182 -0.91 14.13 10.19
N TYR A 183 -1.67 14.15 9.12
CA TYR A 183 -2.70 13.19 8.83
C TYR A 183 -2.63 12.80 7.37
N PHE A 184 -2.80 11.49 7.11
CA PHE A 184 -2.97 10.95 5.77
C PHE A 184 -4.27 10.14 5.68
N TYR A 185 -4.92 10.25 4.55
CA TYR A 185 -6.00 9.39 4.11
C TYR A 185 -5.60 8.70 2.81
N ASN A 186 -5.65 7.38 2.81
CA ASN A 186 -5.33 6.56 1.65
C ASN A 186 -6.47 5.57 1.41
N GLN A 187 -6.93 5.51 0.18
CA GLN A 187 -7.93 4.56 -0.26
C GLN A 187 -7.45 3.96 -1.57
N GLY A 188 -7.63 2.66 -1.72
CA GLY A 188 -7.35 2.00 -2.98
C GLY A 188 -8.16 0.74 -3.17
N THR A 189 -8.23 0.33 -4.44
CA THR A 189 -8.87 -0.91 -4.86
C THR A 189 -7.91 -1.64 -5.79
N PHE A 190 -7.74 -2.94 -5.56
CA PHE A 190 -7.01 -3.86 -6.43
C PHE A 190 -7.97 -4.97 -6.83
N GLY A 191 -8.22 -5.09 -8.11
CA GLY A 191 -9.03 -6.17 -8.68
C GLY A 191 -8.20 -7.04 -9.59
N ILE A 192 -8.45 -8.35 -9.56
CA ILE A 192 -7.90 -9.34 -10.48
C ILE A 192 -9.05 -10.20 -11.00
N SER A 193 -9.12 -10.39 -12.30
CA SER A 193 -10.16 -11.23 -12.90
C SER A 193 -9.64 -12.03 -14.09
N SER A 194 -10.19 -13.21 -14.26
CA SER A 194 -9.93 -14.12 -15.36
C SER A 194 -11.22 -14.82 -15.80
N ASP A 195 -11.13 -15.70 -16.79
CA ASP A 195 -12.24 -16.55 -17.22
C ASP A 195 -12.73 -17.50 -16.09
N TYR A 196 -11.92 -17.78 -15.08
CA TYR A 196 -12.19 -18.80 -14.05
C TYR A 196 -12.61 -18.23 -12.71
N ALA A 197 -12.00 -17.10 -12.31
CA ALA A 197 -12.19 -16.52 -10.99
C ALA A 197 -11.96 -15.01 -11.01
N SER A 198 -12.48 -14.34 -10.00
CA SER A 198 -12.20 -12.95 -9.70
C SER A 198 -11.92 -12.76 -8.22
N ALA A 199 -11.09 -11.78 -7.91
CA ALA A 199 -10.85 -11.32 -6.55
C ALA A 199 -10.69 -9.82 -6.52
N ASN A 200 -11.06 -9.22 -5.40
CA ASN A 200 -10.99 -7.80 -5.18
C ASN A 200 -10.51 -7.51 -3.76
N VAL A 201 -9.66 -6.52 -3.60
CA VAL A 201 -9.19 -6.02 -2.31
C VAL A 201 -9.38 -4.52 -2.27
N GLU A 202 -10.10 -4.03 -1.30
CA GLU A 202 -10.25 -2.60 -1.03
C GLU A 202 -9.58 -2.27 0.30
N TYR A 203 -8.91 -1.11 0.36
CA TYR A 203 -8.40 -0.58 1.61
C TYR A 203 -8.78 0.88 1.81
N LYS A 204 -9.03 1.26 3.07
CA LYS A 204 -9.22 2.63 3.53
C LYS A 204 -8.43 2.80 4.81
N VAL A 205 -7.40 3.64 4.76
CA VAL A 205 -6.48 3.82 5.87
C VAL A 205 -6.36 5.29 6.24
N HIS A 206 -6.61 5.56 7.52
CA HIS A 206 -6.38 6.86 8.15
C HIS A 206 -5.12 6.76 9.00
N THR A 207 -4.17 7.64 8.79
CA THR A 207 -2.89 7.66 9.51
C THR A 207 -2.70 9.01 10.18
N LEU A 208 -2.48 9.00 11.49
CA LEU A 208 -1.98 10.14 12.25
C LEU A 208 -0.51 9.93 12.56
N TYR A 209 0.27 10.98 12.54
CA TYR A 209 1.67 10.89 12.92
C TYR A 209 2.16 12.12 13.66
N ALA A 210 3.21 11.92 14.45
CA ALA A 210 4.06 12.97 14.99
C ALA A 210 5.51 12.71 14.59
N GLN A 211 6.27 13.76 14.31
CA GLN A 211 7.66 13.64 13.84
C GLN A 211 8.56 14.70 14.46
N ALA A 212 9.87 14.41 14.48
CA ALA A 212 10.93 15.38 14.70
C ALA A 212 11.97 15.21 13.58
N GLN A 213 12.43 16.35 13.04
CA GLN A 213 13.38 16.37 11.93
C GLN A 213 14.49 17.41 12.21
N VAL A 214 15.70 17.02 11.85
CA VAL A 214 16.87 17.90 11.84
C VAL A 214 17.40 17.97 10.42
N SER A 215 17.74 19.17 9.97
CA SER A 215 18.38 19.39 8.65
C SER A 215 19.43 20.48 8.73
N LYS A 216 20.45 20.38 7.86
CA LYS A 216 21.50 21.39 7.76
C LYS A 216 21.90 21.60 6.32
N THR A 217 21.74 22.82 5.83
CA THR A 217 22.15 23.17 4.47
C THR A 217 23.64 23.55 4.45
N PHE A 218 24.38 22.92 3.53
CA PHE A 218 25.77 23.19 3.18
C PHE A 218 25.82 23.57 1.70
N LEU A 219 25.93 24.85 1.39
CA LEU A 219 25.84 25.39 0.03
C LEU A 219 24.51 25.00 -0.64
N PHE A 220 24.53 23.96 -1.45
CA PHE A 220 23.38 23.46 -2.19
C PHE A 220 22.90 22.06 -1.73
N ILE A 221 23.55 21.48 -0.72
CA ILE A 221 23.25 20.13 -0.19
C ILE A 221 22.62 20.27 1.19
N THR A 222 21.49 19.63 1.41
CA THR A 222 20.78 19.62 2.69
C THR A 222 20.56 18.19 3.17
N PRO A 223 21.52 17.58 3.90
CA PRO A 223 21.26 16.34 4.62
C PRO A 223 20.21 16.56 5.71
N PHE A 224 19.40 15.52 5.93
CA PHE A 224 18.41 15.53 7.00
C PHE A 224 18.21 14.12 7.58
N VAL A 225 17.76 14.11 8.82
CA VAL A 225 17.39 12.90 9.54
C VAL A 225 16.22 13.21 10.47
N GLY A 226 15.40 12.22 10.75
CA GLY A 226 14.29 12.39 11.67
C GLY A 226 13.75 11.07 12.19
N VAL A 227 12.86 11.21 13.14
CA VAL A 227 12.07 10.12 13.71
C VAL A 227 10.59 10.44 13.59
N ARG A 228 9.77 9.42 13.49
CA ARG A 228 8.32 9.55 13.36
C ARG A 228 7.64 8.42 14.10
N GLY A 229 6.50 8.70 14.71
CA GLY A 229 5.59 7.69 15.24
C GLY A 229 4.27 7.79 14.51
N LEU A 230 3.76 6.67 13.99
CA LEU A 230 2.48 6.58 13.31
C LEU A 230 1.48 5.81 14.17
N VAL A 231 0.22 6.18 14.07
CA VAL A 231 -0.93 5.37 14.47
C VAL A 231 -1.94 5.38 13.34
N SER A 232 -2.52 4.23 13.04
CA SER A 232 -3.45 4.09 11.93
C SER A 232 -4.76 3.47 12.34
N LYS A 233 -5.78 3.76 11.54
CA LYS A 233 -7.07 3.08 11.53
C LYS A 233 -7.30 2.57 10.12
N SER A 234 -7.53 1.25 9.99
CA SER A 234 -7.68 0.57 8.71
C SER A 234 -9.05 -0.08 8.59
N ASP A 235 -9.58 -0.08 7.37
CA ASP A 235 -10.77 -0.80 6.95
C ASP A 235 -10.42 -1.44 5.60
N ASN A 236 -9.93 -2.67 5.66
CA ASN A 236 -9.44 -3.42 4.51
C ASN A 236 -10.37 -4.59 4.30
N THR A 237 -10.99 -4.68 3.14
CA THR A 237 -11.94 -5.73 2.78
C THR A 237 -11.46 -6.48 1.55
N TRP A 238 -11.83 -7.74 1.46
CA TRP A 238 -11.56 -8.55 0.29
C TRP A 238 -12.75 -9.46 -0.03
N ASP A 239 -12.87 -9.79 -1.30
CA ASP A 239 -13.78 -10.80 -1.77
C ASP A 239 -13.16 -11.59 -2.93
N TRP A 240 -13.57 -12.85 -3.07
CA TRP A 240 -13.23 -13.67 -4.22
C TRP A 240 -14.39 -14.57 -4.63
N SER A 241 -14.44 -14.93 -5.89
CA SER A 241 -15.44 -15.88 -6.40
C SER A 241 -14.93 -16.62 -7.64
N TYR A 242 -15.31 -17.89 -7.79
CA TYR A 242 -15.21 -18.55 -9.07
C TYR A 242 -16.29 -18.05 -10.02
N ASN A 243 -15.97 -18.03 -11.33
CA ASN A 243 -16.95 -17.68 -12.36
C ASN A 243 -18.19 -18.58 -12.22
N GLN A 244 -19.38 -17.98 -12.37
CA GLN A 244 -20.67 -18.64 -12.14
C GLN A 244 -20.82 -19.95 -12.91
N THR A 245 -20.28 -20.05 -14.15
CA THR A 245 -20.34 -21.28 -14.95
C THR A 245 -19.61 -22.45 -14.28
N TYR A 246 -18.48 -22.19 -13.62
CA TYR A 246 -17.69 -23.18 -12.91
C TYR A 246 -18.27 -23.45 -11.53
N ALA A 247 -18.63 -22.42 -10.79
CA ALA A 247 -19.25 -22.51 -9.47
C ALA A 247 -20.51 -23.42 -9.51
N SER A 248 -21.44 -23.16 -10.44
CA SER A 248 -22.69 -23.93 -10.55
C SER A 248 -22.45 -25.42 -10.84
N LYS A 249 -21.45 -25.74 -11.66
CA LYS A 249 -21.11 -27.14 -11.95
C LYS A 249 -20.58 -27.87 -10.72
N VAL A 250 -19.70 -27.21 -9.98
CA VAL A 250 -19.10 -27.77 -8.76
C VAL A 250 -20.14 -27.91 -7.66
N GLU A 251 -20.97 -26.90 -7.44
CA GLU A 251 -22.06 -26.93 -6.46
C GLU A 251 -23.07 -28.02 -6.77
N THR A 252 -23.42 -28.22 -8.05
CA THR A 252 -24.31 -29.31 -8.48
C THR A 252 -23.71 -30.69 -8.19
N ALA A 253 -22.42 -30.88 -8.51
CA ALA A 253 -21.72 -32.15 -8.26
C ALA A 253 -21.57 -32.42 -6.75
N ALA A 254 -21.24 -31.43 -5.97
CA ALA A 254 -21.13 -31.51 -4.51
C ALA A 254 -22.49 -31.86 -3.87
N SER A 255 -23.55 -31.16 -4.28
CA SER A 255 -24.93 -31.40 -3.81
C SER A 255 -25.41 -32.83 -4.12
N ALA A 256 -25.09 -33.36 -5.29
CA ALA A 256 -25.39 -34.74 -5.64
C ALA A 256 -24.68 -35.77 -4.71
N ALA A 257 -23.56 -35.36 -4.11
CA ALA A 257 -22.82 -36.18 -3.12
C ALA A 257 -23.18 -35.82 -1.66
N ASN A 258 -24.21 -35.00 -1.41
CA ASN A 258 -24.56 -34.46 -0.09
C ASN A 258 -23.40 -33.71 0.59
N LYS A 259 -22.64 -32.93 -0.18
CA LYS A 259 -21.51 -32.10 0.28
C LYS A 259 -21.75 -30.65 -0.05
N THR A 260 -21.10 -29.76 0.73
CA THR A 260 -21.03 -28.33 0.46
C THR A 260 -19.64 -27.99 -0.02
N VAL A 261 -19.56 -27.10 -1.03
CA VAL A 261 -18.32 -26.57 -1.55
C VAL A 261 -18.37 -25.04 -1.47
N LYS A 262 -17.25 -24.44 -1.09
CA LYS A 262 -17.10 -23.00 -1.00
C LYS A 262 -16.60 -22.48 -2.36
N THR A 263 -17.43 -21.73 -3.06
CA THR A 263 -17.15 -21.19 -4.40
C THR A 263 -16.91 -19.69 -4.40
N LYS A 264 -17.11 -19.04 -3.27
CA LYS A 264 -16.86 -17.63 -3.00
C LYS A 264 -16.66 -17.39 -1.52
N ASP A 265 -15.99 -16.31 -1.19
CA ASP A 265 -15.84 -15.82 0.18
C ASP A 265 -15.53 -14.34 0.21
N SER A 266 -15.61 -13.74 1.40
CA SER A 266 -15.24 -12.36 1.68
C SER A 266 -14.80 -12.25 3.13
N GLY A 267 -13.90 -11.31 3.39
CA GLY A 267 -13.44 -11.01 4.73
C GLY A 267 -13.03 -9.56 4.88
N GLU A 268 -12.68 -9.21 6.11
CA GLU A 268 -12.21 -7.88 6.46
C GLU A 268 -11.10 -7.95 7.51
N TYR A 269 -10.13 -7.05 7.37
CA TYR A 269 -9.20 -6.69 8.44
C TYR A 269 -9.48 -5.25 8.86
N LYS A 270 -9.95 -5.04 10.08
CA LYS A 270 -10.41 -3.74 10.53
C LYS A 270 -9.86 -3.37 11.89
N THR A 271 -9.45 -2.14 12.02
CA THR A 271 -9.13 -1.50 13.29
C THR A 271 -10.15 -0.39 13.57
N ASP A 272 -10.94 -0.50 14.64
CA ASP A 272 -12.06 0.42 14.91
C ASP A 272 -11.60 1.83 15.34
N SER A 273 -10.39 1.95 15.87
CA SER A 273 -9.85 3.21 16.38
C SER A 273 -8.33 3.30 16.18
N PHE A 274 -7.80 4.51 16.33
CA PHE A 274 -6.34 4.68 16.42
C PHE A 274 -5.83 4.04 17.70
N ASP A 275 -5.03 2.99 17.56
CA ASP A 275 -4.42 2.30 18.71
C ASP A 275 -3.03 2.85 19.00
N PHE A 276 -2.89 3.60 20.07
CA PHE A 276 -1.61 4.14 20.52
C PHE A 276 -0.67 3.08 21.11
N ASN A 277 -1.13 1.85 21.36
CA ASN A 277 -0.24 0.74 21.73
C ASN A 277 0.38 0.08 20.49
N ALA A 278 -0.23 0.28 19.32
CA ALA A 278 0.25 -0.19 18.03
C ALA A 278 1.04 0.86 17.25
N ILE A 279 1.70 1.81 17.94
CA ILE A 279 2.56 2.81 17.29
C ILE A 279 3.59 2.11 16.39
N GLN A 280 3.73 2.62 15.18
CA GLN A 280 4.78 2.29 14.22
C GLN A 280 5.90 3.34 14.32
N PRO A 281 6.99 3.05 15.06
CA PRO A 281 8.12 3.95 15.14
C PRO A 281 8.95 3.86 13.86
N GLN A 282 9.28 5.01 13.29
CA GLN A 282 10.07 5.12 12.07
C GLN A 282 11.31 5.96 12.30
N ILE A 283 12.38 5.61 11.58
CA ILE A 283 13.53 6.48 11.35
C ILE A 283 13.61 6.79 9.86
N PHE A 284 13.91 8.03 9.53
CA PHE A 284 14.10 8.44 8.15
C PHE A 284 15.32 9.33 8.01
N ALA A 285 15.97 9.24 6.85
CA ALA A 285 17.11 10.07 6.51
C ALA A 285 17.14 10.32 5.00
N GLY A 286 17.79 11.40 4.60
CA GLY A 286 17.90 11.73 3.19
C GLY A 286 18.77 12.94 2.92
N VAL A 287 18.73 13.38 1.67
CA VAL A 287 19.48 14.54 1.19
C VAL A 287 18.62 15.34 0.20
N GLY A 288 18.63 16.64 0.35
CA GLY A 288 18.13 17.61 -0.60
C GLY A 288 19.26 18.26 -1.38
N LEU A 289 19.00 18.56 -2.65
CA LEU A 289 19.86 19.32 -3.52
C LEU A 289 19.08 20.54 -4.01
N LYS A 290 19.50 21.75 -3.65
CA LYS A 290 18.84 22.98 -4.05
C LYS A 290 19.68 23.76 -5.04
N PHE A 291 19.12 24.01 -6.22
CA PHE A 291 19.72 24.82 -7.27
C PHE A 291 18.77 25.96 -7.63
N LEU A 292 19.09 27.17 -7.18
CA LEU A 292 18.22 28.35 -7.31
C LEU A 292 16.85 28.09 -6.68
N VAL A 293 15.85 27.86 -7.52
CA VAL A 293 14.46 27.60 -7.13
C VAL A 293 14.05 26.13 -7.28
N VAL A 294 14.97 25.27 -7.72
CA VAL A 294 14.70 23.84 -7.91
C VAL A 294 15.25 23.05 -6.75
N ASP A 295 14.39 22.31 -6.08
CA ASP A 295 14.73 21.37 -5.01
C ASP A 295 14.52 19.94 -5.47
N PHE A 296 15.56 19.13 -5.39
CA PHE A 296 15.52 17.69 -5.53
C PHE A 296 15.79 17.04 -4.19
N THR A 297 14.91 16.16 -3.71
CA THR A 297 15.08 15.47 -2.42
C THR A 297 15.00 13.95 -2.62
N MET A 298 15.88 13.21 -1.96
CA MET A 298 15.79 11.75 -1.84
C MET A 298 15.82 11.36 -0.37
N SER A 299 15.07 10.31 -0.01
CA SER A 299 14.99 9.78 1.36
C SER A 299 14.80 8.28 1.39
N VAL A 300 15.17 7.71 2.52
CA VAL A 300 14.80 6.35 2.92
C VAL A 300 14.17 6.41 4.30
N THR A 301 13.19 5.52 4.53
CA THR A 301 12.47 5.40 5.80
C THR A 301 12.38 3.93 6.17
N ALA A 302 12.68 3.60 7.41
CA ALA A 302 12.56 2.26 7.96
C ALA A 302 11.51 2.26 9.09
N ASP A 303 10.61 1.28 9.07
CA ASP A 303 9.70 0.99 10.18
C ASP A 303 10.42 0.09 11.18
N LEU A 304 10.67 0.58 12.38
CA LEU A 304 11.48 -0.14 13.38
C LEU A 304 10.74 -1.32 14.01
N ARG A 305 9.41 -1.40 13.84
CA ARG A 305 8.59 -2.49 14.35
C ARG A 305 8.51 -3.67 13.37
N HIS A 306 8.42 -3.38 12.07
CA HIS A 306 8.14 -4.37 11.03
C HIS A 306 9.32 -4.63 10.08
N ILE A 307 10.47 -3.97 10.27
CA ILE A 307 11.61 -4.13 9.36
C ILE A 307 12.24 -5.52 9.43
N THR A 308 12.25 -6.14 10.61
CA THR A 308 12.86 -7.48 10.82
C THR A 308 11.99 -8.61 10.28
N ASP A 309 10.68 -8.49 10.45
CA ASP A 309 9.73 -9.56 10.16
C ASP A 309 9.17 -9.46 8.73
N ASN A 310 8.85 -8.24 8.29
CA ASN A 310 8.23 -7.98 6.99
C ASN A 310 9.13 -7.19 6.03
N GLY A 311 10.34 -6.84 6.46
CA GLY A 311 11.25 -6.02 5.65
C GLY A 311 10.67 -4.65 5.29
N LEU A 312 9.86 -4.04 6.17
CA LEU A 312 9.11 -2.82 5.87
C LEU A 312 10.02 -1.59 5.84
N TRP A 313 10.33 -1.13 4.65
CA TRP A 313 11.08 0.09 4.39
C TRP A 313 10.55 0.80 3.15
N SER A 314 10.91 2.07 3.00
CA SER A 314 10.45 2.90 1.89
C SER A 314 11.56 3.80 1.38
N GLY A 315 11.44 4.18 0.12
CA GLY A 315 12.26 5.22 -0.50
C GLY A 315 11.37 6.24 -1.19
N ALA A 316 11.83 7.49 -1.23
CA ALA A 316 11.13 8.56 -1.95
C ALA A 316 12.13 9.49 -2.63
N ALA A 317 11.68 10.07 -3.74
CA ALA A 317 12.34 11.17 -4.42
C ALA A 317 11.30 12.23 -4.79
N SER A 318 11.68 13.50 -4.70
CA SER A 318 10.80 14.60 -5.06
C SER A 318 11.53 15.66 -5.87
N LEU A 319 10.78 16.33 -6.73
CA LEU A 319 11.23 17.46 -7.51
C LEU A 319 10.25 18.63 -7.29
N ARG A 320 10.75 19.75 -6.80
CA ARG A 320 9.96 20.90 -6.39
C ARG A 320 10.52 22.21 -6.91
N LEU A 321 9.64 23.16 -7.05
CA LEU A 321 9.98 24.57 -7.19
C LEU A 321 9.76 25.22 -5.82
N SER A 322 10.78 25.84 -5.25
CA SER A 322 10.72 26.53 -3.94
C SER A 322 11.35 27.90 -4.01
N LEU A 323 10.72 28.86 -3.37
CA LEU A 323 11.18 30.23 -3.21
C LEU A 323 11.71 30.48 -1.80
#